data_b61512764c543854224741d8183ae8e2
#
_entry.id   b61512764c543854224741d8183ae8e2
#
_cell.length_a   1.000
_cell.length_b   1.000
_cell.length_c   1.000
_cell.angle_alpha   90.00
_cell.angle_beta   90.00
_cell.angle_gamma   90.00
#
_symmetry.space_group_name_H-M   'P 1'
#
loop_
_entity.id
_entity.type
_entity.pdbx_description
1 polymer ?
#
loop_
_entity_poly.entity_id
_entity_poly.type
_entity_poly.pdbx_seq_one_letter_code
_entity_poly.pdbx_strand_id
1 'polypeptide(L)'
;MGYMFLNSFRYERNIERLQNEIETIKSESLIQMDSANCVIEELQLNMDSLINRYQLFDSKPARNMIDIINAIMEVESSGDSNAYNAKEDAVGILQIRKCMVDDVNRILIRRKSLVRYSYNDRWDIQKSHEMFRIFCEYYGLETAEEMARCWNGGPSGINNPYSIRYWN
;
A
#
# COMPACT_ATOMS: atom_id res chain seq x y z
N MET A 1 -11.82 -65.97 40.90
CA MET A 1 -10.73 -65.66 39.89
C MET A 1 -11.26 -65.02 38.63
N GLY A 2 -12.50 -65.13 38.20
CA GLY A 2 -12.99 -64.51 36.91
C GLY A 2 -13.11 -62.99 36.86
N TYR A 3 -13.35 -62.27 37.96
CA TYR A 3 -13.58 -60.86 37.99
C TYR A 3 -12.30 -60.01 37.79
N MET A 4 -11.13 -60.49 38.14
CA MET A 4 -9.85 -59.81 37.95
C MET A 4 -9.43 -59.82 36.47
N PHE A 5 -9.66 -60.91 35.75
CA PHE A 5 -9.33 -61.04 34.34
C PHE A 5 -10.19 -60.12 33.43
N LEU A 6 -11.45 -59.95 33.72
CA LEU A 6 -12.37 -59.10 32.97
C LEU A 6 -12.03 -57.61 33.11
N ASN A 7 -11.54 -57.16 34.26
CA ASN A 7 -11.11 -55.80 34.48
C ASN A 7 -9.80 -55.48 33.75
N SER A 8 -8.82 -56.42 33.74
CA SER A 8 -7.57 -56.24 33.00
C SER A 8 -7.83 -56.00 31.50
N PHE A 9 -8.66 -56.85 30.86
CA PHE A 9 -9.04 -56.71 29.45
C PHE A 9 -9.79 -55.42 29.14
N ARG A 10 -10.50 -54.84 30.09
CA ARG A 10 -11.20 -53.55 29.93
C ARG A 10 -10.24 -52.40 30.02
N TYR A 11 -9.25 -52.47 30.91
CA TYR A 11 -8.19 -51.48 31.02
C TYR A 11 -7.28 -51.46 29.78
N GLU A 12 -6.87 -52.63 29.28
CA GLU A 12 -6.03 -52.74 28.10
C GLU A 12 -6.72 -52.11 26.86
N ARG A 13 -8.01 -52.41 26.63
CA ARG A 13 -8.78 -51.80 25.53
C ARG A 13 -8.94 -50.29 25.68
N ASN A 14 -9.06 -49.77 26.90
CA ASN A 14 -9.14 -48.35 27.12
C ASN A 14 -7.80 -47.68 26.86
N ILE A 15 -6.70 -48.30 27.23
CA ILE A 15 -5.33 -47.77 26.93
C ILE A 15 -5.11 -47.74 25.42
N GLU A 16 -5.43 -48.78 24.72
CA GLU A 16 -5.30 -48.88 23.25
C GLU A 16 -6.16 -47.81 22.54
N ARG A 17 -7.39 -47.60 23.01
CA ARG A 17 -8.24 -46.52 22.49
C ARG A 17 -7.65 -45.15 22.71
N LEU A 18 -7.15 -44.88 23.92
CA LEU A 18 -6.53 -43.58 24.24
C LEU A 18 -5.25 -43.35 23.45
N GLN A 19 -4.45 -44.38 23.23
CA GLN A 19 -3.26 -44.28 22.39
C GLN A 19 -3.63 -43.96 20.96
N ASN A 20 -4.65 -44.56 20.37
CA ASN A 20 -5.14 -44.25 19.04
C ASN A 20 -5.69 -42.80 18.94
N GLU A 21 -6.45 -42.37 19.96
CA GLU A 21 -6.92 -40.95 20.04
C GLU A 21 -5.75 -39.98 20.09
N ILE A 22 -4.71 -40.24 20.86
CA ILE A 22 -3.48 -39.40 20.93
C ILE A 22 -2.78 -39.33 19.56
N GLU A 23 -2.62 -40.49 18.87
CA GLU A 23 -2.00 -40.50 17.53
C GLU A 23 -2.84 -39.72 16.51
N THR A 24 -4.16 -39.79 16.58
CA THR A 24 -5.05 -39.02 15.72
C THR A 24 -4.90 -37.52 15.97
N ILE A 25 -4.92 -37.07 17.24
CA ILE A 25 -4.73 -35.67 17.62
C ILE A 25 -3.36 -35.15 17.17
N LYS A 26 -2.31 -35.94 17.33
CA LYS A 26 -0.97 -35.58 16.86
C LYS A 26 -0.91 -35.36 15.35
N SER A 27 -1.52 -36.26 14.58
CA SER A 27 -1.54 -36.17 13.11
C SER A 27 -2.35 -34.97 12.63
N GLU A 28 -3.51 -34.70 13.25
CA GLU A 28 -4.33 -33.52 12.94
C GLU A 28 -3.59 -32.20 13.28
N SER A 29 -2.91 -32.16 14.44
CA SER A 29 -2.09 -31.00 14.85
C SER A 29 -0.93 -30.76 13.90
N LEU A 30 -0.29 -31.82 13.39
CA LEU A 30 0.81 -31.70 12.41
C LEU A 30 0.30 -31.11 11.09
N ILE A 31 -0.83 -31.58 10.59
CA ILE A 31 -1.46 -31.05 9.36
C ILE A 31 -1.83 -29.58 9.51
N GLN A 32 -2.36 -29.18 10.68
CA GLN A 32 -2.67 -27.78 10.95
C GLN A 32 -1.41 -26.91 11.00
N MET A 33 -0.31 -27.39 11.60
CA MET A 33 0.97 -26.70 11.62
C MET A 33 1.55 -26.53 10.21
N ASP A 34 1.51 -27.57 9.38
CA ASP A 34 2.00 -27.49 8.01
C ASP A 34 1.18 -26.48 7.17
N SER A 35 -0.14 -26.46 7.36
CA SER A 35 -1.02 -25.47 6.72
C SER A 35 -0.70 -24.04 7.17
N ALA A 36 -0.48 -23.83 8.47
CA ALA A 36 -0.10 -22.51 9.01
C ALA A 36 1.26 -22.05 8.50
N ASN A 37 2.25 -22.95 8.40
CA ASN A 37 3.56 -22.65 7.86
C ASN A 37 3.49 -22.24 6.37
N CYS A 38 2.66 -22.91 5.57
CA CYS A 38 2.45 -22.56 4.17
C CYS A 38 1.90 -21.11 4.02
N VAL A 39 0.93 -20.73 4.87
CA VAL A 39 0.39 -19.36 4.88
C VAL A 39 1.46 -18.33 5.31
N ILE A 40 2.30 -18.69 6.29
CA ILE A 40 3.40 -17.81 6.74
C ILE A 40 4.41 -17.60 5.62
N GLU A 41 4.80 -18.64 4.89
CA GLU A 41 5.70 -18.53 3.74
C GLU A 41 5.13 -17.66 2.63
N GLU A 42 3.84 -17.80 2.32
CA GLU A 42 3.15 -16.96 1.33
C GLU A 42 3.12 -15.49 1.76
N LEU A 43 2.85 -15.21 3.05
CA LEU A 43 2.88 -13.86 3.60
C LEU A 43 4.28 -13.26 3.59
N GLN A 44 5.32 -14.06 3.85
CA GLN A 44 6.72 -13.63 3.79
C GLN A 44 7.13 -13.28 2.36
N LEU A 45 6.78 -14.10 1.37
CA LEU A 45 7.01 -13.82 -0.06
C LEU A 45 6.31 -12.54 -0.52
N ASN A 46 5.08 -12.32 -0.06
CA ASN A 46 4.33 -11.10 -0.35
C ASN A 46 4.98 -9.87 0.30
N MET A 47 5.45 -10.00 1.56
CA MET A 47 6.18 -8.94 2.27
C MET A 47 7.52 -8.62 1.57
N ASP A 48 8.29 -9.61 1.18
CA ASP A 48 9.56 -9.43 0.47
C ASP A 48 9.33 -8.75 -0.90
N SER A 49 8.27 -9.13 -1.60
CA SER A 49 7.86 -8.47 -2.84
C SER A 49 7.50 -7.00 -2.62
N LEU A 50 6.80 -6.68 -1.53
CA LEU A 50 6.48 -5.31 -1.14
C LEU A 50 7.75 -4.54 -0.74
N ILE A 51 8.62 -5.13 0.07
CA ILE A 51 9.90 -4.54 0.50
C ILE A 51 10.79 -4.26 -0.71
N ASN A 52 10.94 -5.22 -1.63
CA ASN A 52 11.68 -5.02 -2.87
C ASN A 52 11.07 -3.91 -3.74
N ARG A 53 9.74 -3.82 -3.79
CA ARG A 53 9.04 -2.72 -4.47
C ARG A 53 9.31 -1.39 -3.78
N TYR A 54 9.36 -1.34 -2.44
CA TYR A 54 9.74 -0.14 -1.69
C TYR A 54 11.24 0.18 -1.79
N GLN A 55 12.13 -0.80 -1.81
CA GLN A 55 13.59 -0.59 -1.94
C GLN A 55 13.99 -0.15 -3.36
N LEU A 56 13.27 -0.56 -4.40
CA LEU A 56 13.40 0.02 -5.74
C LEU A 56 12.99 1.50 -5.77
N PHE A 57 12.16 1.96 -4.80
CA PHE A 57 11.80 3.35 -4.59
C PHE A 57 12.77 4.11 -3.66
N ASP A 58 13.62 3.43 -2.88
CA ASP A 58 14.60 4.03 -1.95
C ASP A 58 15.97 4.34 -2.63
N SER A 59 16.07 4.09 -3.94
CA SER A 59 17.15 4.61 -4.76
C SER A 59 17.07 6.15 -4.82
N LYS A 60 18.19 6.83 -5.03
CA LYS A 60 18.34 8.30 -5.05
C LYS A 60 17.16 9.15 -5.59
N PRO A 61 16.35 8.70 -6.59
CA PRO A 61 15.14 9.42 -7.04
C PRO A 61 14.05 9.53 -5.98
N ALA A 62 13.89 8.56 -5.09
CA ALA A 62 12.80 8.55 -4.10
C ALA A 62 13.01 9.53 -2.95
N ARG A 63 14.25 9.73 -2.48
CA ARG A 63 14.55 10.79 -1.50
C ARG A 63 14.24 12.16 -2.08
N ASN A 64 14.63 12.39 -3.33
CA ASN A 64 14.34 13.63 -4.03
C ASN A 64 12.83 13.85 -4.16
N MET A 65 12.04 12.81 -4.41
CA MET A 65 10.58 12.93 -4.52
C MET A 65 9.90 13.29 -3.19
N ILE A 66 10.33 12.74 -2.06
CA ILE A 66 9.79 13.08 -0.73
C ILE A 66 10.08 14.54 -0.41
N ASP A 67 11.30 14.99 -0.66
CA ASP A 67 11.70 16.38 -0.42
C ASP A 67 10.89 17.34 -1.30
N ILE A 68 10.62 16.96 -2.55
CA ILE A 68 9.79 17.75 -3.47
C ILE A 68 8.34 17.79 -3.00
N ILE A 69 7.76 16.65 -2.60
CA ILE A 69 6.40 16.61 -2.05
C ILE A 69 6.28 17.52 -0.84
N ASN A 70 7.24 17.47 0.09
CA ASN A 70 7.26 18.33 1.28
C ASN A 70 7.34 19.82 0.91
N ALA A 71 8.17 20.18 -0.06
CA ALA A 71 8.26 21.56 -0.54
C ALA A 71 6.96 22.03 -1.21
N ILE A 72 6.32 21.19 -2.02
CA ILE A 72 5.02 21.48 -2.64
C ILE A 72 3.93 21.63 -1.56
N MET A 73 3.88 20.77 -0.55
CA MET A 73 2.94 20.87 0.58
C MET A 73 3.06 22.22 1.29
N GLU A 74 4.29 22.67 1.52
CA GLU A 74 4.54 23.98 2.15
C GLU A 74 4.00 25.13 1.29
N VAL A 75 4.25 25.09 -0.02
CA VAL A 75 3.78 26.13 -0.96
C VAL A 75 2.27 26.13 -1.14
N GLU A 76 1.64 24.93 -1.24
CA GLU A 76 0.22 24.78 -1.57
C GLU A 76 -0.71 25.02 -0.37
N SER A 77 -0.30 24.61 0.82
CA SER A 77 -1.17 24.60 1.99
C SER A 77 -0.50 25.00 3.31
N SER A 78 0.80 25.31 3.30
CA SER A 78 1.61 25.46 4.52
C SER A 78 1.50 24.23 5.44
N GLY A 79 1.38 23.04 4.84
CA GLY A 79 1.23 21.78 5.56
C GLY A 79 -0.16 21.50 6.14
N ASP A 80 -1.17 22.33 5.84
CA ASP A 80 -2.55 22.12 6.32
C ASP A 80 -3.30 21.08 5.45
N SER A 81 -3.55 19.93 6.01
CA SER A 81 -4.31 18.86 5.33
C SER A 81 -5.80 19.17 5.13
N ASN A 82 -6.32 20.19 5.83
CA ASN A 82 -7.71 20.65 5.71
C ASN A 82 -7.85 21.92 4.86
N ALA A 83 -6.76 22.35 4.21
CA ALA A 83 -6.78 23.53 3.35
C ALA A 83 -7.79 23.37 2.21
N TYR A 84 -8.61 24.41 1.96
CA TYR A 84 -9.60 24.46 0.91
C TYR A 84 -9.58 25.78 0.15
N ASN A 85 -9.32 25.70 -1.13
CA ASN A 85 -9.45 26.81 -2.06
C ASN A 85 -10.78 26.71 -2.83
N ALA A 86 -11.79 27.45 -2.38
CA ALA A 86 -13.13 27.41 -2.97
C ALA A 86 -13.19 27.89 -4.43
N LYS A 87 -12.25 28.77 -4.84
CA LYS A 87 -12.22 29.30 -6.21
C LYS A 87 -11.86 28.26 -7.24
N GLU A 88 -10.97 27.35 -6.88
CA GLU A 88 -10.43 26.32 -7.78
C GLU A 88 -10.93 24.93 -7.44
N ASP A 89 -11.73 24.78 -6.37
CA ASP A 89 -12.09 23.49 -5.76
C ASP A 89 -10.86 22.61 -5.50
N ALA A 90 -9.76 23.26 -5.05
CA ALA A 90 -8.54 22.59 -4.68
C ALA A 90 -8.54 22.31 -3.18
N VAL A 91 -8.19 21.07 -2.78
CA VAL A 91 -8.32 20.63 -1.40
C VAL A 91 -7.11 19.83 -0.92
N GLY A 92 -6.96 19.82 0.40
CA GLY A 92 -6.00 19.01 1.12
C GLY A 92 -4.57 19.56 1.00
N ILE A 93 -3.64 18.74 1.47
CA ILE A 93 -2.25 19.15 1.69
C ILE A 93 -1.52 19.53 0.41
N LEU A 94 -1.88 18.94 -0.74
CA LEU A 94 -1.30 19.19 -2.06
C LEU A 94 -2.23 20.03 -2.97
N GLN A 95 -3.29 20.61 -2.44
CA GLN A 95 -4.29 21.41 -3.17
C GLN A 95 -4.77 20.75 -4.46
N ILE A 96 -5.16 19.47 -4.36
CA ILE A 96 -5.56 18.66 -5.51
C ILE A 96 -6.93 19.09 -6.03
N ARG A 97 -7.02 19.36 -7.33
CA ARG A 97 -8.27 19.63 -8.06
C ARG A 97 -8.90 18.32 -8.58
N LYS A 98 -10.21 18.33 -8.83
CA LYS A 98 -10.93 17.16 -9.38
C LYS A 98 -10.31 16.65 -10.69
N CYS A 99 -9.92 17.56 -11.58
CA CYS A 99 -9.28 17.19 -12.86
C CYS A 99 -7.99 16.38 -12.68
N MET A 100 -7.25 16.58 -11.58
CA MET A 100 -6.06 15.78 -11.27
C MET A 100 -6.47 14.36 -10.89
N VAL A 101 -7.53 14.18 -10.09
CA VAL A 101 -8.06 12.84 -9.74
C VAL A 101 -8.51 12.10 -11.00
N ASP A 102 -9.20 12.81 -11.91
CA ASP A 102 -9.65 12.24 -13.19
C ASP A 102 -8.46 11.80 -14.06
N ASP A 103 -7.39 12.61 -14.09
CA ASP A 103 -6.18 12.27 -14.83
C ASP A 103 -5.47 11.06 -14.25
N VAL A 104 -5.27 11.01 -12.93
CA VAL A 104 -4.69 9.86 -12.23
C VAL A 104 -5.52 8.59 -12.47
N ASN A 105 -6.83 8.66 -12.38
CA ASN A 105 -7.70 7.52 -12.66
C ASN A 105 -7.60 7.06 -14.12
N ARG A 106 -7.47 7.99 -15.06
CA ARG A 106 -7.23 7.68 -16.48
C ARG A 106 -5.89 6.97 -16.69
N ILE A 107 -4.83 7.41 -15.98
CA ILE A 107 -3.52 6.75 -15.97
C ILE A 107 -3.63 5.33 -15.45
N LEU A 108 -4.31 5.14 -14.31
CA LEU A 108 -4.52 3.84 -13.69
C LEU A 108 -5.32 2.88 -14.59
N ILE A 109 -6.32 3.38 -15.31
CA ILE A 109 -7.05 2.59 -16.33
C ILE A 109 -6.11 2.11 -17.42
N ARG A 110 -5.27 2.97 -17.95
CA ARG A 110 -4.28 2.61 -19.00
C ARG A 110 -3.26 1.58 -18.49
N ARG A 111 -2.88 1.66 -17.22
CA ARG A 111 -2.00 0.69 -16.55
C ARG A 111 -2.72 -0.61 -16.15
N LYS A 112 -4.01 -0.76 -16.44
CA LYS A 112 -4.87 -1.90 -16.03
C LYS A 112 -4.88 -2.13 -14.53
N SER A 113 -4.67 -1.08 -13.74
CA SER A 113 -4.77 -1.13 -12.28
C SER A 113 -6.23 -1.24 -11.85
N LEU A 114 -6.48 -1.93 -10.73
CA LEU A 114 -7.80 -1.99 -10.08
C LEU A 114 -8.04 -0.81 -9.13
N VAL A 115 -6.99 -0.07 -8.77
CA VAL A 115 -7.09 1.09 -7.87
C VAL A 115 -7.83 2.23 -8.57
N ARG A 116 -8.72 2.91 -7.81
CA ARG A 116 -9.40 4.13 -8.24
C ARG A 116 -9.48 5.10 -7.05
N TYR A 117 -9.27 6.36 -7.34
CA TYR A 117 -9.42 7.43 -6.35
C TYR A 117 -10.78 8.13 -6.54
N SER A 118 -11.42 8.47 -5.43
CA SER A 118 -12.58 9.35 -5.37
C SER A 118 -12.15 10.80 -5.15
N TYR A 119 -13.04 11.76 -5.39
CA TYR A 119 -12.74 13.17 -5.09
C TYR A 119 -12.51 13.44 -3.61
N ASN A 120 -13.05 12.60 -2.71
CA ASN A 120 -12.82 12.72 -1.27
C ASN A 120 -11.41 12.26 -0.86
N ASP A 121 -10.74 11.42 -1.66
CA ASP A 121 -9.39 10.96 -1.38
C ASP A 121 -8.34 12.07 -1.44
N ARG A 122 -8.70 13.25 -1.99
CA ARG A 122 -7.86 14.45 -2.02
C ARG A 122 -7.55 15.02 -0.62
N TRP A 123 -8.39 14.69 0.38
CA TRP A 123 -8.20 15.08 1.78
C TRP A 123 -7.26 14.16 2.54
N ASP A 124 -7.02 12.97 2.03
CA ASP A 124 -6.13 11.98 2.61
C ASP A 124 -4.69 12.28 2.17
N ILE A 125 -3.80 12.48 3.14
CA ILE A 125 -2.40 12.85 2.89
C ILE A 125 -1.69 11.75 2.09
N GLN A 126 -1.87 10.49 2.48
CA GLN A 126 -1.17 9.37 1.84
C GLN A 126 -1.65 9.18 0.40
N LYS A 127 -2.96 9.22 0.18
CA LYS A 127 -3.54 9.11 -1.17
C LYS A 127 -3.16 10.30 -2.05
N SER A 128 -3.04 11.50 -1.47
CA SER A 128 -2.53 12.68 -2.18
C SER A 128 -1.10 12.49 -2.66
N HIS A 129 -0.22 11.93 -1.82
CA HIS A 129 1.15 11.59 -2.19
C HIS A 129 1.20 10.49 -3.27
N GLU A 130 0.33 9.49 -3.17
CA GLU A 130 0.23 8.43 -4.18
C GLU A 130 -0.20 8.99 -5.54
N MET A 131 -1.21 9.87 -5.56
CA MET A 131 -1.66 10.54 -6.80
C MET A 131 -0.55 11.38 -7.42
N PHE A 132 0.21 12.13 -6.62
CA PHE A 132 1.37 12.89 -7.07
C PHE A 132 2.41 11.98 -7.74
N ARG A 133 2.77 10.88 -7.07
CA ARG A 133 3.74 9.92 -7.61
C ARG A 133 3.29 9.30 -8.92
N ILE A 134 2.03 8.84 -8.99
CA ILE A 134 1.44 8.25 -10.20
C ILE A 134 1.52 9.24 -11.37
N PHE A 135 1.22 10.51 -11.11
CA PHE A 135 1.30 11.59 -12.09
C PHE A 135 2.74 11.79 -12.57
N CYS A 136 3.68 12.00 -11.66
CA CYS A 136 5.09 12.23 -12.01
C CYS A 136 5.70 11.06 -12.81
N GLU A 137 5.46 9.83 -12.35
CA GLU A 137 5.94 8.62 -13.04
C GLU A 137 5.36 8.47 -14.45
N TYR A 138 4.07 8.74 -14.63
CA TYR A 138 3.42 8.58 -15.92
C TYR A 138 3.92 9.59 -16.95
N TYR A 139 4.15 10.82 -16.52
CA TYR A 139 4.64 11.88 -17.40
C TYR A 139 6.17 11.94 -17.50
N GLY A 140 6.89 11.01 -16.85
CA GLY A 140 8.35 10.91 -16.90
C GLY A 140 9.06 12.14 -16.35
N LEU A 141 8.52 12.72 -15.25
CA LEU A 141 9.10 13.89 -14.62
C LEU A 141 10.26 13.45 -13.72
N GLU A 142 11.46 13.86 -14.05
CA GLU A 142 12.69 13.36 -13.39
C GLU A 142 13.32 14.41 -12.46
N THR A 143 13.13 15.69 -12.76
CA THR A 143 13.72 16.80 -11.98
C THR A 143 12.71 17.44 -11.04
N ALA A 144 13.20 18.05 -9.97
CA ALA A 144 12.37 18.81 -9.02
C ALA A 144 11.59 19.94 -9.72
N GLU A 145 12.23 20.63 -10.66
CA GLU A 145 11.60 21.69 -11.44
C GLU A 145 10.44 21.15 -12.30
N GLU A 146 10.66 20.04 -13.01
CA GLU A 146 9.60 19.42 -13.81
C GLU A 146 8.42 19.02 -12.95
N MET A 147 8.67 18.34 -11.83
CA MET A 147 7.62 17.89 -10.91
C MET A 147 6.82 19.09 -10.36
N ALA A 148 7.49 20.12 -9.84
CA ALA A 148 6.83 21.29 -9.29
C ALA A 148 6.05 22.06 -10.35
N ARG A 149 6.66 22.36 -11.49
CA ARG A 149 6.02 23.14 -12.55
C ARG A 149 4.89 22.39 -13.24
N CYS A 150 5.03 21.07 -13.43
CA CYS A 150 3.94 20.25 -13.99
C CYS A 150 2.83 20.02 -12.96
N TRP A 151 3.12 19.97 -11.67
CA TRP A 151 2.08 19.93 -10.64
C TRP A 151 1.18 21.16 -10.68
N ASN A 152 1.78 22.35 -10.75
CA ASN A 152 1.04 23.61 -10.81
C ASN A 152 0.34 23.83 -12.16
N GLY A 153 1.04 23.57 -13.27
CA GLY A 153 0.63 23.91 -14.64
C GLY A 153 0.07 22.75 -15.48
N GLY A 154 -0.11 21.55 -14.91
CA GLY A 154 -0.50 20.34 -15.62
C GLY A 154 0.66 19.69 -16.38
N PRO A 155 0.42 18.60 -17.16
CA PRO A 155 1.47 17.81 -17.82
C PRO A 155 2.45 18.59 -18.70
N SER A 156 2.03 19.72 -19.23
CA SER A 156 2.86 20.61 -20.05
C SER A 156 3.41 21.83 -19.27
N GLY A 157 3.32 21.80 -17.93
CA GLY A 157 3.68 22.90 -17.06
C GLY A 157 5.11 23.38 -17.24
N ILE A 158 6.06 22.49 -17.57
CA ILE A 158 7.45 22.84 -17.82
C ILE A 158 7.60 23.83 -19.00
N ASN A 159 6.69 23.78 -19.96
CA ASN A 159 6.67 24.68 -21.11
C ASN A 159 5.86 25.96 -20.87
N ASN A 160 5.18 26.06 -19.71
CA ASN A 160 4.35 27.21 -19.37
C ASN A 160 5.18 28.27 -18.66
N PRO A 161 5.38 29.47 -19.22
CA PRO A 161 6.17 30.53 -18.58
C PRO A 161 5.59 31.00 -17.23
N TYR A 162 4.29 30.83 -17.00
CA TYR A 162 3.67 31.20 -15.71
C TYR A 162 4.05 30.27 -14.58
N SER A 163 4.36 28.98 -14.86
CA SER A 163 4.79 28.02 -13.83
C SER A 163 6.21 28.25 -13.33
N ILE A 164 7.02 29.08 -14.02
CA ILE A 164 8.36 29.45 -13.55
C ILE A 164 8.28 30.15 -12.19
N ARG A 165 7.25 30.99 -11.97
CA ARG A 165 7.06 31.70 -10.69
C ARG A 165 6.74 30.77 -9.52
N TYR A 166 6.24 29.59 -9.82
CA TYR A 166 5.95 28.56 -8.81
C TYR A 166 7.24 27.87 -8.37
N TRP A 167 8.22 27.78 -9.27
CA TRP A 167 9.51 27.14 -8.99
C TRP A 167 10.50 28.07 -8.27
N ASN A 168 10.52 29.36 -8.59
CA ASN A 168 11.43 30.40 -8.02
C ASN A 168 10.91 30.94 -6.68
#